data_cc26f64f14dc0a7ccd7c045a93c19267
#
_entry.id   cc26f64f14dc0a7ccd7c045a93c19267
#
_cell.length_a   1.000
_cell.length_b   1.000
_cell.length_c   1.000
_cell.angle_alpha   90.00
_cell.angle_beta   90.00
_cell.angle_gamma   90.00
#
_symmetry.space_group_name_H-M   'P 1'
#
loop_
_entity.id
_entity.type
_entity.pdbx_description
1 polymer ?
#
loop_
_entity_poly.entity_id
_entity_poly.type
_entity_poly.pdbx_seq_one_letter_code
_entity_poly.pdbx_strand_id
1 'polypeptide(L)'
;MSFYQPAKLPRLMVAPNGARKVKKDHPAVPLTISETVATAKSCYEAGAGAIHLHVRDKDGQHVLDAGLYKEALNELEHQVPKMHIQVTTEAIGKYSPADMRLSLIHI
;
A
#
# COMPACT_ATOMS: atom_id res chain seq x y z
N MET A 1 2.82 -36.35 -6.05
CA MET A 1 3.65 -35.19 -6.43
C MET A 1 2.85 -33.91 -6.26
N SER A 2 3.42 -32.96 -5.56
CA SER A 2 2.77 -31.67 -5.37
C SER A 2 3.23 -30.69 -6.46
N PHE A 3 2.26 -30.01 -7.10
CA PHE A 3 2.53 -28.96 -8.06
C PHE A 3 2.53 -27.57 -7.41
N TYR A 4 2.26 -27.50 -6.11
CA TYR A 4 2.26 -26.26 -5.36
C TYR A 4 3.69 -25.86 -5.02
N GLN A 5 4.07 -24.68 -5.49
CA GLN A 5 5.35 -24.05 -5.17
C GLN A 5 5.03 -22.77 -4.41
N PRO A 6 5.23 -22.73 -3.09
CA PRO A 6 4.98 -21.49 -2.37
C PRO A 6 5.90 -20.40 -2.88
N ALA A 7 5.34 -19.20 -3.08
CA ALA A 7 6.12 -18.05 -3.49
C ALA A 7 7.18 -17.75 -2.43
N LYS A 8 8.39 -17.42 -2.87
CA LYS A 8 9.46 -17.02 -1.97
C LYS A 8 9.08 -15.69 -1.32
N LEU A 9 9.00 -15.67 0.00
CA LEU A 9 8.64 -14.47 0.74
C LEU A 9 9.76 -13.42 0.65
N PRO A 10 9.40 -12.13 0.51
CA PRO A 10 10.37 -11.05 0.56
C PRO A 10 11.01 -10.97 1.95
N ARG A 11 12.28 -10.57 2.00
CA ARG A 11 13.01 -10.42 3.26
C ARG A 11 12.73 -9.10 3.95
N LEU A 12 12.37 -8.08 3.18
CA LEU A 12 12.19 -6.73 3.68
C LEU A 12 10.91 -6.14 3.11
N MET A 13 10.03 -5.69 4.00
CA MET A 13 8.80 -4.98 3.66
C MET A 13 8.89 -3.55 4.19
N VAL A 14 8.54 -2.58 3.37
CA VAL A 14 8.48 -1.18 3.78
C VAL A 14 7.03 -0.74 3.98
N ALA A 15 6.82 0.15 4.94
CA ALA A 15 5.53 0.78 5.22
C ALA A 15 5.73 2.32 5.17
N PRO A 16 5.70 2.92 3.98
CA PRO A 16 6.19 4.29 3.79
C PRO A 16 5.40 5.36 4.50
N ASN A 17 4.09 5.20 4.67
CA ASN A 17 3.24 6.23 5.24
C ASN A 17 2.41 5.79 6.45
N GLY A 18 2.05 4.49 6.56
CA GLY A 18 1.08 4.08 7.56
C GLY A 18 -0.25 4.82 7.38
N ALA A 19 -1.06 4.90 8.44
CA ALA A 19 -2.40 5.48 8.38
C ALA A 19 -2.48 6.92 8.88
N ARG A 20 -1.53 7.37 9.69
CA ARG A 20 -1.69 8.60 10.50
C ARG A 20 -0.67 9.69 10.22
N LYS A 21 0.53 9.33 9.76
CA LYS A 21 1.61 10.30 9.53
C LYS A 21 1.33 11.16 8.30
N VAL A 22 1.69 12.42 8.39
CA VAL A 22 1.49 13.42 7.33
C VAL A 22 2.76 14.22 7.10
N LYS A 23 2.77 15.11 6.10
CA LYS A 23 3.92 15.93 5.73
C LYS A 23 4.45 16.77 6.89
N LYS A 24 3.57 17.16 7.84
CA LYS A 24 3.95 17.90 9.05
C LYS A 24 4.86 17.06 9.95
N ASP A 25 4.66 15.74 9.98
CA ASP A 25 5.50 14.82 10.76
C ASP A 25 6.87 14.65 10.12
N HIS A 26 6.88 14.49 8.80
CA HIS A 26 8.10 14.42 8.00
C HIS A 26 7.78 14.74 6.53
N PRO A 27 8.56 15.59 5.86
CA PRO A 27 8.26 16.01 4.48
C PRO A 27 8.29 14.88 3.46
N ALA A 28 8.99 13.79 3.72
CA ALA A 28 9.08 12.66 2.82
C ALA A 28 7.94 11.66 2.94
N VAL A 29 6.99 11.83 3.88
CA VAL A 29 5.84 10.95 4.00
C VAL A 29 5.02 11.01 2.70
N PRO A 30 4.88 9.88 1.96
CA PRO A 30 4.12 9.89 0.71
C PRO A 30 2.63 9.85 1.01
N LEU A 31 1.87 10.78 0.43
CA LEU A 31 0.43 10.87 0.61
C LEU A 31 -0.33 10.61 -0.71
N THR A 32 0.15 11.14 -1.82
CA THR A 32 -0.46 10.88 -3.13
C THR A 32 -0.02 9.51 -3.67
N ILE A 33 -0.80 8.97 -4.60
CA ILE A 33 -0.44 7.73 -5.29
C ILE A 33 0.91 7.89 -5.99
N SER A 34 1.12 9.01 -6.66
CA SER A 34 2.39 9.30 -7.34
C SER A 34 3.59 9.30 -6.37
N GLU A 35 3.45 9.95 -5.22
CA GLU A 35 4.50 9.95 -4.19
C GLU A 35 4.74 8.54 -3.63
N THR A 36 3.67 7.79 -3.40
CA THR A 36 3.75 6.42 -2.89
C THR A 36 4.47 5.49 -3.87
N VAL A 37 4.14 5.60 -5.15
CA VAL A 37 4.77 4.80 -6.21
C VAL A 37 6.25 5.16 -6.35
N ALA A 38 6.59 6.44 -6.34
CA ALA A 38 7.98 6.89 -6.39
C ALA A 38 8.79 6.38 -5.20
N THR A 39 8.21 6.43 -4.00
CA THR A 39 8.84 5.91 -2.78
C THR A 39 9.02 4.39 -2.86
N ALA A 40 7.99 3.66 -3.31
CA ALA A 40 8.06 2.21 -3.50
C ALA A 40 9.18 1.83 -4.46
N LYS A 41 9.29 2.51 -5.58
CA LYS A 41 10.33 2.27 -6.57
C LYS A 41 11.73 2.48 -5.98
N SER A 42 11.92 3.57 -5.26
CA SER A 42 13.18 3.88 -4.59
C SER A 42 13.54 2.80 -3.56
N CYS A 43 12.56 2.37 -2.74
CA CYS A 43 12.77 1.30 -1.77
C CYS A 43 13.09 -0.03 -2.44
N TYR A 44 12.41 -0.36 -3.54
CA TYR A 44 12.68 -1.57 -4.30
C TYR A 44 14.10 -1.58 -4.86
N GLU A 45 14.54 -0.48 -5.42
CA GLU A 45 15.91 -0.33 -5.93
C GLU A 45 16.95 -0.47 -4.81
N ALA A 46 16.60 -0.12 -3.58
CA ALA A 46 17.45 -0.29 -2.40
C ALA A 46 17.37 -1.68 -1.76
N GLY A 47 16.52 -2.58 -2.28
CA GLY A 47 16.44 -3.97 -1.84
C GLY A 47 15.16 -4.39 -1.15
N ALA A 48 14.17 -3.51 -0.98
CA ALA A 48 12.88 -3.89 -0.41
C ALA A 48 12.07 -4.72 -1.40
N GLY A 49 11.60 -5.89 -0.97
CA GLY A 49 10.83 -6.80 -1.83
C GLY A 49 9.32 -6.65 -1.69
N ALA A 50 8.85 -5.87 -0.73
CA ALA A 50 7.42 -5.71 -0.47
C ALA A 50 7.09 -4.34 0.09
N ILE A 51 5.83 -3.92 -0.11
CA ILE A 51 5.26 -2.69 0.44
C ILE A 51 3.97 -2.99 1.17
N HIS A 52 3.81 -2.42 2.37
CA HIS A 52 2.55 -2.37 3.10
C HIS A 52 1.87 -1.06 2.73
N LEU A 53 0.80 -1.16 1.92
CA LEU A 53 0.21 -0.02 1.23
C LEU A 53 -0.95 0.59 1.99
N HIS A 54 -0.90 1.91 2.21
CA HIS A 54 -2.03 2.73 2.61
C HIS A 54 -2.31 3.76 1.53
N VAL A 55 -3.58 4.02 1.28
CA VAL A 55 -3.99 5.13 0.41
C VAL A 55 -4.58 6.25 1.24
N ARG A 56 -4.51 7.46 0.71
CA ARG A 56 -5.00 8.67 1.39
C ARG A 56 -5.97 9.40 0.49
N ASP A 57 -6.92 10.09 1.10
CA ASP A 57 -7.82 10.98 0.36
C ASP A 57 -7.11 12.29 -0.01
N LYS A 58 -7.84 13.21 -0.63
CA LYS A 58 -7.32 14.52 -1.07
C LYS A 58 -6.77 15.38 0.08
N ASP A 59 -7.24 15.11 1.31
CA ASP A 59 -6.81 15.84 2.50
C ASP A 59 -5.67 15.14 3.25
N GLY A 60 -5.12 14.05 2.66
CA GLY A 60 -4.04 13.27 3.26
C GLY A 60 -4.49 12.32 4.35
N GLN A 61 -5.80 12.12 4.52
CA GLN A 61 -6.35 11.24 5.54
C GLN A 61 -6.43 9.79 5.04
N HIS A 62 -6.22 8.84 5.96
CA HIS A 62 -6.38 7.42 5.65
C HIS A 62 -7.81 7.13 5.20
N VAL A 63 -7.95 6.33 4.15
CA VAL A 63 -9.23 5.98 3.57
C VAL A 63 -9.22 4.54 3.07
N LEU A 64 -10.36 3.84 3.25
CA LEU A 64 -10.58 2.51 2.69
C LEU A 64 -11.39 2.63 1.39
N ASP A 65 -10.82 3.27 0.39
CA ASP A 65 -11.46 3.49 -0.91
C ASP A 65 -10.93 2.48 -1.93
N ALA A 66 -11.81 1.61 -2.43
CA ALA A 66 -11.45 0.58 -3.38
C ALA A 66 -10.90 1.14 -4.70
N GLY A 67 -11.45 2.25 -5.16
CA GLY A 67 -10.98 2.92 -6.39
C GLY A 67 -9.56 3.42 -6.27
N LEU A 68 -9.23 4.06 -5.14
CA LEU A 68 -7.87 4.53 -4.86
C LEU A 68 -6.89 3.37 -4.72
N TYR A 69 -7.29 2.28 -4.06
CA TYR A 69 -6.46 1.08 -3.98
C TYR A 69 -6.21 0.48 -5.35
N LYS A 70 -7.24 0.35 -6.19
CA LYS A 70 -7.08 -0.17 -7.55
C LYS A 70 -6.12 0.68 -8.37
N GLU A 71 -6.25 2.00 -8.28
CA GLU A 71 -5.36 2.93 -8.96
C GLU A 71 -3.92 2.77 -8.50
N ALA A 72 -3.71 2.74 -7.18
CA ALA A 72 -2.37 2.55 -6.60
C ALA A 72 -1.77 1.19 -7.00
N LEU A 73 -2.56 0.12 -6.96
CA LEU A 73 -2.12 -1.22 -7.37
C LEU A 73 -1.73 -1.26 -8.84
N ASN A 74 -2.53 -0.64 -9.72
CA ASN A 74 -2.21 -0.58 -11.15
C ASN A 74 -0.91 0.17 -11.40
N GLU A 75 -0.70 1.30 -10.75
CA GLU A 75 0.52 2.07 -10.89
C GLU A 75 1.74 1.33 -10.34
N LEU A 76 1.61 0.68 -9.19
CA LEU A 76 2.69 -0.12 -8.61
C LEU A 76 3.03 -1.32 -9.50
N GLU A 77 2.03 -2.01 -10.02
CA GLU A 77 2.24 -3.14 -10.93
C GLU A 77 2.97 -2.70 -12.21
N HIS A 78 2.65 -1.51 -12.70
CA HIS A 78 3.27 -0.96 -13.90
C HIS A 78 4.72 -0.48 -13.64
N GLN A 79 4.95 0.21 -12.53
CA GLN A 79 6.24 0.84 -12.22
C GLN A 79 7.20 -0.08 -11.46
N VAL A 80 6.69 -0.98 -10.62
CA VAL A 80 7.48 -1.85 -9.75
C VAL A 80 6.90 -3.28 -9.77
N PRO A 81 6.86 -3.94 -10.96
CA PRO A 81 6.09 -5.17 -11.15
C PRO A 81 6.52 -6.35 -10.28
N LYS A 82 7.75 -6.36 -9.79
CA LYS A 82 8.27 -7.47 -8.98
C LYS A 82 8.11 -7.26 -7.47
N MET A 83 7.61 -6.10 -7.06
CA MET A 83 7.40 -5.81 -5.64
C MET A 83 6.09 -6.43 -5.16
N HIS A 84 6.14 -7.16 -4.06
CA HIS A 84 4.93 -7.69 -3.42
C HIS A 84 4.16 -6.56 -2.74
N ILE A 85 2.84 -6.60 -2.81
CA ILE A 85 1.99 -5.56 -2.24
C ILE A 85 1.05 -6.18 -1.20
N GLN A 86 1.07 -5.64 0.01
CA GLN A 86 0.13 -5.97 1.04
C GLN A 86 -0.81 -4.78 1.26
N VAL A 87 -2.10 -4.99 1.06
CA VAL A 87 -3.12 -3.98 1.36
C VAL A 87 -3.57 -4.11 2.81
N THR A 88 -4.25 -3.09 3.32
CA THR A 88 -4.66 -3.05 4.71
C THR A 88 -6.14 -2.75 4.84
N THR A 89 -6.75 -3.23 5.94
CA THR A 89 -8.10 -2.87 6.36
C THR A 89 -8.08 -2.00 7.63
N GLU A 90 -6.95 -1.39 7.96
CA GLU A 90 -6.83 -0.55 9.14
C GLU A 90 -7.90 0.54 9.15
N ALA A 91 -8.66 0.60 10.25
CA ALA A 91 -9.88 1.40 10.33
C ALA A 91 -9.69 2.76 11.01
N ILE A 92 -8.65 2.94 11.83
CA ILE A 92 -8.35 4.15 12.64
C ILE A 92 -9.53 4.66 13.47
N GLY A 93 -10.46 3.74 13.86
CA GLY A 93 -11.69 4.11 14.56
C GLY A 93 -12.77 4.72 13.67
N LYS A 94 -12.54 4.81 12.34
CA LYS A 94 -13.44 5.46 11.38
C LYS A 94 -14.35 4.47 10.65
N TYR A 95 -13.88 3.23 10.46
CA TYR A 95 -14.57 2.22 9.66
C TYR A 95 -15.02 1.03 10.49
N SER A 96 -16.21 0.48 10.16
CA SER A 96 -16.72 -0.74 10.77
C SER A 96 -16.09 -2.00 10.17
N PRO A 97 -16.23 -3.18 10.83
CA PRO A 97 -15.81 -4.44 10.21
C PRO A 97 -16.46 -4.71 8.85
N ALA A 98 -17.70 -4.27 8.65
CA ALA A 98 -18.39 -4.39 7.36
C ALA A 98 -17.70 -3.52 6.29
N ASP A 99 -17.32 -2.30 6.62
CA ASP A 99 -16.57 -1.40 5.72
C ASP A 99 -15.22 -2.00 5.34
N MET A 100 -14.50 -2.54 6.30
CA MET A 100 -13.22 -3.22 6.07
C MET A 100 -13.36 -4.38 5.09
N ARG A 101 -14.40 -5.21 5.27
CA ARG A 101 -14.69 -6.33 4.39
C ARG A 101 -15.02 -5.88 2.97
N LEU A 102 -15.87 -4.86 2.84
CA LEU A 102 -16.25 -4.31 1.55
C LEU A 102 -15.04 -3.76 0.79
N SER A 103 -14.12 -3.11 1.47
CA SER A 103 -12.92 -2.60 0.81
C SER A 103 -12.11 -3.73 0.17
N LEU A 104 -11.96 -4.87 0.85
CA LEU A 104 -11.25 -6.03 0.30
C LEU A 104 -12.00 -6.68 -0.86
N ILE A 105 -13.33 -6.78 -0.79
CA ILE A 105 -14.14 -7.37 -1.85
C ILE A 105 -14.01 -6.59 -3.15
N HIS A 106 -13.89 -5.28 -3.08
CA HIS A 106 -13.86 -4.41 -4.24
C HIS A 106 -12.44 -4.04 -4.73
N ILE A 107 -11.43 -4.36 -3.97
CA ILE A 107 -10.06 -4.21 -4.41
C ILE A 107 -9.70 -5.34 -5.37
#